data_5008c34a36d23dc5ff2dc1b617746cb5
#
_entry.id   5008c34a36d23dc5ff2dc1b617746cb5
#
_cell.length_a   1.000
_cell.length_b   1.000
_cell.length_c   1.000
_cell.angle_alpha   90.00
_cell.angle_beta   90.00
_cell.angle_gamma   90.00
#
_symmetry.space_group_name_H-M   'P 1'
#
loop_
_entity.id
_entity.type
_entity.pdbx_description
1 polymer ?
#
loop_
_entity_poly.entity_id
_entity_poly.type
_entity_poly.pdbx_seq_one_letter_code
_entity_poly.pdbx_strand_id
1 'polypeptide(L)'
;MGLTGNPVGKTFYSGYGSPAEIIGVTPDFHFMSLHETIRPLLLHPVIPASDETWCGMPFLNIRLTDLSQEHLAAVTDKLKALHPDKDVHVTAYDEVIRSAYDDERLFRNMVGVGVIITLLITTIGLFSFINDEVLRRSKEIAIRKVNGATAASICRLIVSDLKYPVCSAVVAGLGLAYWESRNWLERFPYKVSLPLWIYVVCGACIAGAIYLIVVLKVRKTANENPVNSIKKE
;
A
#
# COMPACT_ATOMS: atom_id res chain seq x y z
N MET A 1 17.14 -19.46 24.72
CA MET A 1 17.14 -19.90 26.13
C MET A 1 16.59 -21.32 26.17
N GLY A 2 17.38 -22.34 26.59
CA GLY A 2 16.93 -23.75 26.62
C GLY A 2 16.11 -24.10 27.86
N LEU A 3 15.13 -23.30 28.22
CA LEU A 3 14.28 -23.55 29.37
C LEU A 3 13.20 -24.58 28.99
N THR A 4 13.41 -25.84 29.30
CA THR A 4 12.38 -26.88 29.14
C THR A 4 11.51 -26.96 30.41
N GLY A 5 10.18 -26.97 30.24
CA GLY A 5 9.19 -27.02 31.32
C GLY A 5 8.79 -25.62 31.83
N ASN A 6 8.09 -25.56 32.98
CA ASN A 6 7.65 -24.29 33.56
C ASN A 6 8.88 -23.47 34.00
N PRO A 7 9.06 -22.26 33.46
CA PRO A 7 10.20 -21.41 33.76
C PRO A 7 10.04 -20.62 35.06
N VAL A 8 8.85 -20.52 35.63
CA VAL A 8 8.57 -19.73 36.85
C VAL A 8 9.35 -20.31 38.04
N GLY A 9 10.00 -19.44 38.81
CA GLY A 9 10.87 -19.79 39.93
C GLY A 9 12.31 -20.12 39.54
N LYS A 10 12.66 -20.13 38.25
CA LYS A 10 14.07 -20.34 37.84
C LYS A 10 14.81 -19.01 37.82
N THR A 11 16.07 -19.07 38.22
CA THR A 11 16.97 -17.92 38.21
C THR A 11 17.64 -17.81 36.85
N PHE A 12 17.71 -16.61 36.30
CA PHE A 12 18.51 -16.29 35.11
C PHE A 12 19.43 -15.10 35.40
N TYR A 13 20.50 -14.97 34.64
CA TYR A 13 21.42 -13.85 34.74
C TYR A 13 21.06 -12.83 33.67
N SER A 14 20.63 -11.65 34.10
CA SER A 14 20.46 -10.49 33.23
C SER A 14 21.82 -10.05 32.69
N GLY A 15 21.84 -9.44 31.51
CA GLY A 15 23.07 -8.84 30.94
C GLY A 15 23.78 -7.84 31.84
N TYR A 16 23.14 -7.41 32.91
CA TYR A 16 23.72 -6.55 33.97
C TYR A 16 24.38 -7.33 35.11
N GLY A 17 24.48 -8.66 34.99
CA GLY A 17 25.24 -9.48 35.93
C GLY A 17 24.50 -9.85 37.22
N SER A 18 23.34 -9.32 37.49
CA SER A 18 22.56 -9.66 38.68
C SER A 18 21.64 -10.85 38.42
N PRO A 19 21.56 -11.83 39.35
CA PRO A 19 20.60 -12.93 39.26
C PRO A 19 19.18 -12.40 39.41
N ALA A 20 18.27 -12.78 38.53
CA ALA A 20 16.87 -12.44 38.58
C ALA A 20 16.02 -13.72 38.55
N GLU A 21 14.96 -13.75 39.37
CA GLU A 21 14.02 -14.86 39.38
C GLU A 21 12.86 -14.59 38.42
N ILE A 22 12.47 -15.60 37.65
CA ILE A 22 11.31 -15.51 36.77
C ILE A 22 10.04 -15.65 37.59
N ILE A 23 9.30 -14.55 37.73
CA ILE A 23 8.06 -14.48 38.53
C ILE A 23 6.81 -14.85 37.68
N GLY A 24 6.91 -14.78 36.36
CA GLY A 24 5.79 -15.10 35.49
C GLY A 24 6.17 -15.11 34.01
N VAL A 25 5.28 -15.63 33.18
CA VAL A 25 5.38 -15.65 31.73
C VAL A 25 4.10 -15.05 31.17
N THR A 26 4.25 -14.12 30.24
CA THR A 26 3.12 -13.53 29.51
C THR A 26 2.95 -14.23 28.15
N PRO A 27 1.73 -14.32 27.62
CA PRO A 27 1.52 -14.70 26.23
C PRO A 27 2.26 -13.72 25.28
N ASP A 28 2.58 -14.20 24.10
CA ASP A 28 3.20 -13.37 23.07
C ASP A 28 2.28 -12.18 22.73
N PHE A 29 2.84 -10.98 22.70
CA PHE A 29 2.17 -9.77 22.27
C PHE A 29 3.10 -8.93 21.39
N HIS A 30 2.51 -8.16 20.50
CA HIS A 30 3.26 -7.28 19.60
C HIS A 30 3.62 -5.99 20.34
N PHE A 31 4.89 -5.79 20.60
CA PHE A 31 5.46 -4.58 21.20
C PHE A 31 6.28 -3.75 20.20
N MET A 32 6.43 -4.25 18.98
CA MET A 32 7.09 -3.59 17.85
C MET A 32 6.18 -3.64 16.63
N SER A 33 6.63 -3.04 15.52
CA SER A 33 5.93 -3.09 14.24
C SER A 33 5.70 -4.55 13.79
N LEU A 34 4.58 -4.80 13.08
CA LEU A 34 4.26 -6.12 12.49
C LEU A 34 5.28 -6.56 11.42
N HIS A 35 6.21 -5.70 11.04
CA HIS A 35 7.35 -6.04 10.18
C HIS A 35 8.41 -6.89 10.87
N GLU A 36 8.42 -6.88 12.22
CA GLU A 36 9.38 -7.65 13.00
C GLU A 36 8.73 -8.88 13.62
N THR A 37 9.51 -9.96 13.67
CA THR A 37 9.10 -11.15 14.44
C THR A 37 9.12 -10.81 15.92
N ILE A 38 8.18 -11.38 16.68
CA ILE A 38 8.18 -11.27 18.14
C ILE A 38 9.53 -11.78 18.65
N ARG A 39 10.31 -10.87 19.21
CA ARG A 39 11.60 -11.21 19.84
C ARG A 39 11.38 -11.56 21.31
N PRO A 40 12.26 -12.38 21.92
CA PRO A 40 12.21 -12.62 23.34
C PRO A 40 12.25 -11.27 24.11
N LEU A 41 11.22 -11.02 24.91
CA LEU A 41 11.10 -9.82 25.71
C LEU A 41 11.21 -10.19 27.19
N LEU A 42 12.02 -9.44 27.92
CA LEU A 42 12.12 -9.53 29.34
C LEU A 42 11.48 -8.28 29.96
N LEU A 43 10.40 -8.49 30.71
CA LEU A 43 9.78 -7.42 31.52
C LEU A 43 10.45 -7.37 32.87
N HIS A 44 11.21 -6.33 33.12
CA HIS A 44 11.91 -6.13 34.37
C HIS A 44 11.21 -5.02 35.18
N PRO A 45 10.77 -5.28 36.44
CA PRO A 45 10.25 -4.22 37.28
C PRO A 45 11.36 -3.23 37.62
N VAL A 46 11.12 -1.96 37.37
CA VAL A 46 12.04 -0.92 37.84
C VAL A 46 11.71 -0.67 39.31
N ILE A 47 12.57 -1.17 40.19
CA ILE A 47 12.54 -0.84 41.58
C ILE A 47 13.39 0.43 41.72
N PRO A 48 12.83 1.57 42.15
CA PRO A 48 13.63 2.76 42.41
C PRO A 48 14.62 2.41 43.51
N ALA A 49 15.87 2.15 43.13
CA ALA A 49 16.95 2.06 44.09
C ALA A 49 17.13 3.46 44.71
N SER A 50 17.31 3.49 46.01
CA SER A 50 17.36 4.69 46.81
C SER A 50 18.47 5.69 46.52
N ASP A 51 19.35 5.42 45.54
CA ASP A 51 20.42 6.36 45.14
C ASP A 51 20.87 6.15 43.69
N GLU A 52 20.79 7.23 42.96
CA GLU A 52 21.59 7.67 41.81
C GLU A 52 21.65 6.83 40.52
N THR A 53 21.24 5.59 40.45
CA THR A 53 21.17 4.85 39.20
C THR A 53 19.74 4.69 38.71
N TRP A 54 19.06 5.80 38.48
CA TRP A 54 17.84 5.81 37.71
C TRP A 54 18.23 5.38 36.29
N CYS A 55 18.03 4.12 35.98
CA CYS A 55 17.79 3.74 34.57
C CYS A 55 16.51 4.50 34.20
N GLY A 56 16.73 5.75 33.68
CA GLY A 56 15.65 6.68 33.43
C GLY A 56 14.58 6.00 32.62
N MET A 57 13.40 5.81 33.19
CA MET A 57 12.24 5.50 32.38
C MET A 57 11.97 6.73 31.52
N PRO A 58 12.27 6.71 30.24
CA PRO A 58 12.05 7.88 29.41
C PRO A 58 10.57 8.17 29.21
N PHE A 59 9.67 7.26 29.62
CA PHE A 59 8.25 7.35 29.32
C PHE A 59 7.38 7.01 30.53
N LEU A 60 6.37 7.84 30.78
CA LEU A 60 5.27 7.60 31.69
C LEU A 60 4.01 7.28 30.87
N ASN A 61 3.45 6.10 31.04
CA ASN A 61 2.20 5.73 30.40
C ASN A 61 1.01 6.06 31.31
N ILE A 62 0.10 6.91 30.83
CA ILE A 62 -1.11 7.31 31.52
C ILE A 62 -2.32 6.80 30.76
N ARG A 63 -3.19 6.05 31.41
CA ARG A 63 -4.45 5.61 30.82
C ARG A 63 -5.53 6.66 31.11
N LEU A 64 -6.09 7.23 30.06
CA LEU A 64 -7.22 8.15 30.11
C LEU A 64 -8.51 7.43 29.75
N THR A 65 -9.63 7.91 30.27
CA THR A 65 -10.97 7.40 29.92
C THR A 65 -11.41 7.89 28.56
N ASP A 66 -10.95 9.09 28.16
CA ASP A 66 -11.20 9.71 26.87
C ASP A 66 -9.96 10.48 26.40
N LEU A 67 -9.63 10.36 25.12
CA LEU A 67 -8.49 11.00 24.45
C LEU A 67 -8.90 12.33 23.80
N SER A 68 -9.72 13.13 24.47
CA SER A 68 -10.03 14.47 23.99
C SER A 68 -8.82 15.40 24.08
N GLN A 69 -8.75 16.39 23.19
CA GLN A 69 -7.70 17.42 23.19
C GLN A 69 -7.64 18.17 24.54
N GLU A 70 -8.79 18.36 25.18
CA GLU A 70 -8.92 19.02 26.47
C GLU A 70 -8.25 18.21 27.58
N HIS A 71 -8.47 16.90 27.62
CA HIS A 71 -7.84 16.02 28.61
C HIS A 71 -6.33 15.91 28.40
N LEU A 72 -5.86 15.86 27.16
CA LEU A 72 -4.43 15.86 26.85
C LEU A 72 -3.75 17.17 27.29
N ALA A 73 -4.39 18.31 27.04
CA ALA A 73 -3.90 19.61 27.48
C ALA A 73 -3.84 19.68 29.03
N ALA A 74 -4.91 19.25 29.71
CA ALA A 74 -4.96 19.26 31.17
C ALA A 74 -3.88 18.37 31.80
N VAL A 75 -3.59 17.20 31.21
CA VAL A 75 -2.50 16.32 31.65
C VAL A 75 -1.15 16.98 31.44
N THR A 76 -0.95 17.59 30.27
CA THR A 76 0.29 18.29 29.91
C THR A 76 0.57 19.44 30.90
N ASP A 77 -0.44 20.25 31.20
CA ASP A 77 -0.30 21.39 32.12
C ASP A 77 0.01 20.94 33.53
N LYS A 78 -0.64 19.87 34.00
CA LYS A 78 -0.35 19.30 35.34
C LYS A 78 1.07 18.75 35.42
N LEU A 79 1.53 18.04 34.38
CA LEU A 79 2.88 17.47 34.38
C LEU A 79 3.95 18.57 34.29
N LYS A 80 3.72 19.63 33.52
CA LYS A 80 4.61 20.81 33.46
C LYS A 80 4.65 21.56 34.82
N ALA A 81 3.52 21.66 35.50
CA ALA A 81 3.48 22.27 36.82
C ALA A 81 4.25 21.46 37.87
N LEU A 82 4.26 20.12 37.77
CA LEU A 82 5.02 19.23 38.65
C LEU A 82 6.52 19.23 38.37
N HIS A 83 6.90 19.41 37.11
CA HIS A 83 8.29 19.36 36.64
C HIS A 83 8.61 20.54 35.74
N PRO A 84 8.72 21.77 36.27
CA PRO A 84 8.94 22.98 35.49
C PRO A 84 10.30 23.00 34.78
N ASP A 85 11.28 22.25 35.30
CA ASP A 85 12.64 22.16 34.75
C ASP A 85 12.79 21.12 33.62
N LYS A 86 11.73 20.37 33.32
CA LYS A 86 11.76 19.32 32.29
C LYS A 86 10.85 19.66 31.13
N ASP A 87 11.35 19.40 29.93
CA ASP A 87 10.50 19.46 28.73
C ASP A 87 9.60 18.22 28.67
N VAL A 88 8.33 18.44 29.00
CA VAL A 88 7.33 17.36 29.06
C VAL A 88 6.54 17.35 27.77
N HIS A 89 6.70 16.28 26.99
CA HIS A 89 5.89 15.99 25.81
C HIS A 89 4.86 14.90 26.11
N VAL A 90 3.58 15.23 25.93
CA VAL A 90 2.49 14.25 26.03
C VAL A 90 2.04 13.89 24.63
N THR A 91 2.19 12.62 24.28
CA THR A 91 1.80 12.09 22.97
C THR A 91 0.75 11.00 23.14
N ALA A 92 -0.30 11.04 22.36
CA ALA A 92 -1.27 9.95 22.34
C ALA A 92 -0.62 8.67 21.79
N TYR A 93 -0.88 7.53 22.44
CA TYR A 93 -0.29 6.26 22.02
C TYR A 93 -0.66 5.87 20.59
N ASP A 94 -1.87 6.26 20.14
CA ASP A 94 -2.29 6.11 18.74
C ASP A 94 -1.37 6.85 17.75
N GLU A 95 -0.82 7.98 18.14
CA GLU A 95 0.11 8.74 17.31
C GLU A 95 1.47 8.05 17.24
N VAL A 96 1.92 7.47 18.34
CA VAL A 96 3.13 6.64 18.38
C VAL A 96 3.00 5.42 17.47
N ILE A 97 1.83 4.74 17.51
CA ILE A 97 1.55 3.63 16.62
C ILE A 97 1.52 4.11 15.16
N ARG A 98 0.87 5.25 14.89
CA ARG A 98 0.78 5.80 13.53
C ARG A 98 2.15 6.15 12.95
N SER A 99 3.03 6.75 13.76
CA SER A 99 4.38 7.11 13.32
C SER A 99 5.25 5.88 13.01
N ALA A 100 5.01 4.76 13.69
CA ALA A 100 5.69 3.51 13.39
C ALA A 100 5.36 2.93 12.00
N TYR A 101 4.28 3.42 11.36
CA TYR A 101 3.84 3.02 10.00
C TYR A 101 3.90 4.17 8.98
N ASP A 102 4.61 5.24 9.28
CA ASP A 102 4.70 6.38 8.35
C ASP A 102 5.50 6.03 7.09
N ASP A 103 6.53 5.19 7.20
CA ASP A 103 7.31 4.71 6.05
C ASP A 103 6.43 3.90 5.08
N GLU A 104 5.56 3.03 5.59
CA GLU A 104 4.63 2.25 4.76
C GLU A 104 3.57 3.13 4.08
N ARG A 105 3.12 4.17 4.77
CA ARG A 105 2.20 5.16 4.19
C ARG A 105 2.87 5.95 3.10
N LEU A 106 4.11 6.38 3.33
CA LEU A 106 4.91 7.07 2.34
C LEU A 106 5.13 6.19 1.11
N PHE A 107 5.56 4.94 1.31
CA PHE A 107 5.73 3.95 0.25
C PHE A 107 4.45 3.72 -0.54
N ARG A 108 3.32 3.49 0.14
CA ARG A 108 2.02 3.35 -0.51
C ARG A 108 1.64 4.56 -1.36
N ASN A 109 1.88 5.77 -0.85
CA ASN A 109 1.57 7.00 -1.56
C ASN A 109 2.48 7.17 -2.80
N MET A 110 3.76 6.85 -2.69
CA MET A 110 4.72 6.86 -3.82
C MET A 110 4.30 5.88 -4.92
N VAL A 111 3.93 4.65 -4.54
CA VAL A 111 3.40 3.65 -5.49
C VAL A 111 2.11 4.16 -6.13
N GLY A 112 1.20 4.75 -5.35
CA GLY A 112 -0.05 5.35 -5.84
C GLY A 112 0.19 6.43 -6.90
N VAL A 113 1.12 7.35 -6.65
CA VAL A 113 1.52 8.37 -7.64
C VAL A 113 2.11 7.73 -8.88
N GLY A 114 2.99 6.73 -8.74
CA GLY A 114 3.56 5.97 -9.86
C GLY A 114 2.49 5.30 -10.72
N VAL A 115 1.47 4.72 -10.11
CA VAL A 115 0.33 4.13 -10.84
C VAL A 115 -0.44 5.19 -11.63
N ILE A 116 -0.72 6.35 -11.04
CA ILE A 116 -1.40 7.45 -11.73
C ILE A 116 -0.60 7.93 -12.95
N ILE A 117 0.70 8.16 -12.79
CA ILE A 117 1.60 8.55 -13.89
C ILE A 117 1.60 7.50 -15.00
N THR A 118 1.71 6.23 -14.64
CA THR A 118 1.69 5.11 -15.60
C THR A 118 0.37 5.06 -16.38
N LEU A 119 -0.78 5.27 -15.71
CA LEU A 119 -2.09 5.32 -16.36
C LEU A 119 -2.19 6.50 -17.33
N LEU A 120 -1.66 7.67 -16.98
CA LEU A 120 -1.64 8.84 -17.87
C LEU A 120 -0.81 8.55 -19.12
N ILE A 121 0.42 8.06 -18.97
CA ILE A 121 1.29 7.72 -20.10
C ILE A 121 0.66 6.67 -20.99
N THR A 122 0.09 5.61 -20.40
CA THR A 122 -0.59 4.54 -21.13
C THR A 122 -1.80 5.07 -21.91
N THR A 123 -2.58 5.98 -21.31
CA THR A 123 -3.74 6.59 -21.95
C THR A 123 -3.31 7.45 -23.16
N ILE A 124 -2.26 8.26 -23.01
CA ILE A 124 -1.72 9.08 -24.12
C ILE A 124 -1.19 8.18 -25.23
N GLY A 125 -0.42 7.14 -24.89
CA GLY A 125 0.12 6.19 -25.88
C GLY A 125 -0.99 5.45 -26.61
N LEU A 126 -2.02 4.98 -25.90
CA LEU A 126 -3.17 4.32 -26.51
C LEU A 126 -3.94 5.27 -27.44
N PHE A 127 -4.09 6.53 -27.05
CA PHE A 127 -4.76 7.54 -27.86
C PHE A 127 -4.01 7.81 -29.17
N SER A 128 -2.69 7.91 -29.10
CA SER A 128 -1.82 8.07 -30.27
C SER A 128 -1.89 6.84 -31.19
N PHE A 129 -1.82 5.64 -30.62
CA PHE A 129 -1.93 4.39 -31.35
C PHE A 129 -3.26 4.27 -32.12
N ILE A 130 -4.38 4.58 -31.46
CA ILE A 130 -5.70 4.52 -32.11
C ILE A 130 -5.79 5.52 -33.28
N ASN A 131 -5.24 6.73 -33.10
CA ASN A 131 -5.21 7.71 -34.19
C ASN A 131 -4.42 7.20 -35.41
N ASP A 132 -3.24 6.64 -35.19
CA ASP A 132 -2.39 6.10 -36.23
C ASP A 132 -3.09 4.93 -36.95
N GLU A 133 -3.73 4.02 -36.20
CA GLU A 133 -4.44 2.88 -36.79
C GLU A 133 -5.67 3.30 -37.59
N VAL A 134 -6.41 4.32 -37.15
CA VAL A 134 -7.53 4.89 -37.90
C VAL A 134 -7.04 5.56 -39.20
N LEU A 135 -5.92 6.30 -39.15
CA LEU A 135 -5.32 6.92 -40.33
C LEU A 135 -4.85 5.87 -41.34
N ARG A 136 -4.16 4.82 -40.91
CA ARG A 136 -3.71 3.71 -41.74
C ARG A 136 -4.85 3.04 -42.49
N ARG A 137 -6.01 2.91 -41.86
CA ARG A 137 -7.20 2.22 -42.42
C ARG A 137 -8.25 3.19 -42.95
N SER A 138 -7.91 4.46 -43.09
CA SER A 138 -8.88 5.50 -43.48
C SER A 138 -9.61 5.15 -44.78
N LYS A 139 -8.90 4.62 -45.80
CA LYS A 139 -9.49 4.18 -47.07
C LYS A 139 -10.47 3.00 -46.89
N GLU A 140 -10.09 1.99 -46.09
CA GLU A 140 -10.95 0.84 -45.81
C GLU A 140 -12.21 1.27 -45.02
N ILE A 141 -12.03 2.12 -44.02
CA ILE A 141 -13.12 2.67 -43.22
C ILE A 141 -14.06 3.50 -44.10
N ALA A 142 -13.53 4.32 -45.02
CA ALA A 142 -14.32 5.12 -45.95
C ALA A 142 -15.17 4.26 -46.88
N ILE A 143 -14.57 3.25 -47.51
CA ILE A 143 -15.28 2.31 -48.38
C ILE A 143 -16.39 1.58 -47.62
N ARG A 144 -16.11 1.09 -46.42
CA ARG A 144 -17.13 0.42 -45.60
C ARG A 144 -18.26 1.38 -45.19
N LYS A 145 -17.93 2.65 -44.88
CA LYS A 145 -18.92 3.64 -44.50
C LYS A 145 -19.86 4.02 -45.64
N VAL A 146 -19.31 4.12 -46.87
CA VAL A 146 -20.12 4.32 -48.08
C VAL A 146 -21.06 3.11 -48.34
N ASN A 147 -20.62 1.91 -48.01
CA ASN A 147 -21.41 0.66 -48.08
C ASN A 147 -22.36 0.47 -46.88
N GLY A 148 -22.59 1.51 -46.04
CA GLY A 148 -23.56 1.47 -44.95
C GLY A 148 -23.05 0.85 -43.67
N ALA A 149 -21.74 0.68 -43.49
CA ALA A 149 -21.19 0.17 -42.23
C ALA A 149 -21.47 1.13 -41.06
N THR A 150 -21.92 0.56 -39.95
CA THR A 150 -22.16 1.30 -38.71
C THR A 150 -20.86 1.59 -37.97
N ALA A 151 -20.84 2.67 -37.13
CA ALA A 151 -19.71 2.99 -36.26
C ALA A 151 -19.32 1.81 -35.36
N ALA A 152 -20.29 0.98 -34.97
CA ALA A 152 -20.05 -0.22 -34.16
C ALA A 152 -19.26 -1.29 -34.91
N SER A 153 -19.49 -1.48 -36.25
CA SER A 153 -18.73 -2.44 -37.03
C SER A 153 -17.28 -2.00 -37.24
N ILE A 154 -17.04 -0.71 -37.43
CA ILE A 154 -15.70 -0.12 -37.50
C ILE A 154 -14.96 -0.27 -36.18
N CYS A 155 -15.66 -0.01 -35.05
CA CYS A 155 -15.13 -0.19 -33.72
C CYS A 155 -14.69 -1.65 -33.48
N ARG A 156 -15.54 -2.61 -33.84
CA ARG A 156 -15.22 -4.04 -33.72
C ARG A 156 -13.97 -4.43 -34.51
N LEU A 157 -13.77 -3.86 -35.67
CA LEU A 157 -12.57 -4.10 -36.52
C LEU A 157 -11.31 -3.64 -35.77
N ILE A 158 -11.27 -2.40 -35.28
CA ILE A 158 -10.10 -1.85 -34.59
C ILE A 158 -9.84 -2.60 -33.29
N VAL A 159 -10.88 -2.92 -32.51
CA VAL A 159 -10.75 -3.71 -31.26
C VAL A 159 -10.24 -5.12 -31.55
N SER A 160 -10.62 -5.73 -32.68
CA SER A 160 -10.17 -7.08 -33.00
C SER A 160 -8.65 -7.18 -33.18
N ASP A 161 -8.02 -6.14 -33.67
CA ASP A 161 -6.57 -6.12 -33.89
C ASP A 161 -5.79 -5.78 -32.61
N LEU A 162 -6.41 -5.00 -31.71
CA LEU A 162 -5.85 -4.70 -30.40
C LEU A 162 -5.90 -5.87 -29.43
N LYS A 163 -6.76 -6.87 -29.65
CA LYS A 163 -6.95 -7.97 -28.69
C LYS A 163 -5.64 -8.73 -28.40
N TYR A 164 -4.83 -9.01 -29.43
CA TYR A 164 -3.58 -9.77 -29.23
C TYR A 164 -2.55 -9.00 -28.39
N PRO A 165 -2.14 -7.76 -28.74
CA PRO A 165 -1.18 -7.01 -27.95
C PRO A 165 -1.71 -6.69 -26.55
N VAL A 166 -3.01 -6.42 -26.39
CA VAL A 166 -3.59 -6.17 -25.06
C VAL A 166 -3.59 -7.44 -24.21
N CYS A 167 -4.04 -8.58 -24.77
CA CYS A 167 -4.02 -9.85 -24.04
C CYS A 167 -2.60 -10.25 -23.63
N SER A 168 -1.61 -10.14 -24.54
CA SER A 168 -0.22 -10.47 -24.20
C SER A 168 0.35 -9.56 -23.12
N ALA A 169 0.07 -8.26 -23.19
CA ALA A 169 0.51 -7.30 -22.17
C ALA A 169 -0.14 -7.56 -20.80
N VAL A 170 -1.44 -7.85 -20.77
CA VAL A 170 -2.15 -8.19 -19.52
C VAL A 170 -1.61 -9.48 -18.92
N VAL A 171 -1.42 -10.53 -19.71
CA VAL A 171 -0.88 -11.80 -19.21
C VAL A 171 0.53 -11.63 -18.66
N ALA A 172 1.40 -10.94 -19.40
CA ALA A 172 2.77 -10.67 -18.95
C ALA A 172 2.79 -9.80 -17.68
N GLY A 173 1.97 -8.75 -17.65
CA GLY A 173 1.85 -7.85 -16.50
C GLY A 173 1.32 -8.56 -15.25
N LEU A 174 0.30 -9.42 -15.38
CA LEU A 174 -0.22 -10.22 -14.28
C LEU A 174 0.79 -11.25 -13.77
N GLY A 175 1.55 -11.87 -14.66
CA GLY A 175 2.63 -12.79 -14.30
C GLY A 175 3.71 -12.12 -13.47
N LEU A 176 4.18 -10.94 -13.92
CA LEU A 176 5.15 -10.14 -13.18
C LEU A 176 4.59 -9.64 -11.85
N ALA A 177 3.35 -9.14 -11.83
CA ALA A 177 2.70 -8.69 -10.61
C ALA A 177 2.54 -9.81 -9.58
N TYR A 178 2.18 -11.03 -10.00
CA TYR A 178 2.10 -12.20 -9.14
C TYR A 178 3.47 -12.56 -8.56
N TRP A 179 4.49 -12.60 -9.40
CA TRP A 179 5.86 -12.94 -8.97
C TRP A 179 6.40 -11.91 -7.98
N GLU A 180 6.28 -10.62 -8.29
CA GLU A 180 6.80 -9.54 -7.45
C GLU A 180 6.03 -9.43 -6.14
N SER A 181 4.69 -9.52 -6.16
CA SER A 181 3.89 -9.48 -4.95
C SER A 181 4.21 -10.64 -4.01
N ARG A 182 4.49 -11.83 -4.56
CA ARG A 182 4.89 -12.98 -3.76
C ARG A 182 6.26 -12.76 -3.11
N ASN A 183 7.26 -12.30 -3.88
CA ASN A 183 8.58 -11.98 -3.36
C ASN A 183 8.53 -10.89 -2.27
N TRP A 184 7.67 -9.89 -2.47
CA TRP A 184 7.49 -8.83 -1.48
C TRP A 184 6.84 -9.33 -0.20
N LEU A 185 5.80 -10.15 -0.29
CA LEU A 185 5.12 -10.75 0.85
C LEU A 185 6.00 -11.74 1.63
N GLU A 186 6.97 -12.37 0.97
CA GLU A 186 7.92 -13.28 1.64
C GLU A 186 8.85 -12.55 2.62
N ARG A 187 9.00 -11.24 2.50
CA ARG A 187 9.82 -10.42 3.42
C ARG A 187 9.11 -10.15 4.75
N PHE A 188 7.81 -10.38 4.83
CA PHE A 188 7.04 -10.17 6.05
C PHE A 188 6.96 -11.46 6.88
N PRO A 189 7.18 -11.37 8.20
CA PRO A 189 7.04 -12.52 9.11
C PRO A 189 5.60 -13.05 9.15
N TYR A 190 4.62 -12.14 9.09
CA TYR A 190 3.19 -12.45 9.09
C TYR A 190 2.65 -12.40 7.66
N LYS A 191 2.68 -13.55 6.99
CA LYS A 191 2.31 -13.64 5.57
C LYS A 191 0.80 -13.63 5.40
N VAL A 192 0.31 -12.70 4.59
CA VAL A 192 -1.05 -12.70 4.07
C VAL A 192 -1.01 -13.34 2.69
N SER A 193 -1.77 -14.42 2.48
CA SER A 193 -1.89 -15.00 1.15
C SER A 193 -2.84 -14.16 0.30
N LEU A 194 -2.34 -13.60 -0.80
CA LEU A 194 -3.19 -12.93 -1.79
C LEU A 194 -3.87 -14.00 -2.68
N PRO A 195 -5.21 -14.10 -2.67
CA PRO A 195 -5.91 -15.06 -3.49
C PRO A 195 -5.83 -14.66 -4.98
N LEU A 196 -5.73 -15.62 -5.88
CA LEU A 196 -5.58 -15.42 -7.31
C LEU A 196 -6.69 -14.58 -7.96
N TRP A 197 -7.91 -14.61 -7.39
CA TRP A 197 -9.02 -13.83 -7.93
C TRP A 197 -8.76 -12.31 -7.95
N ILE A 198 -7.94 -11.79 -7.03
CA ILE A 198 -7.58 -10.36 -6.99
C ILE A 198 -6.84 -9.98 -8.27
N TYR A 199 -5.88 -10.79 -8.71
CA TYR A 199 -5.13 -10.54 -9.95
C TYR A 199 -6.05 -10.59 -11.17
N VAL A 200 -6.98 -11.55 -11.21
CA VAL A 200 -7.97 -11.67 -12.29
C VAL A 200 -8.87 -10.43 -12.35
N VAL A 201 -9.35 -9.95 -11.21
CA VAL A 201 -10.18 -8.74 -11.14
C VAL A 201 -9.38 -7.52 -11.59
N CYS A 202 -8.15 -7.34 -11.12
CA CYS A 202 -7.28 -6.23 -11.56
C CYS A 202 -7.04 -6.28 -13.07
N GLY A 203 -6.72 -7.46 -13.62
CA GLY A 203 -6.54 -7.64 -15.06
C GLY A 203 -7.80 -7.34 -15.87
N ALA A 204 -8.96 -7.79 -15.40
CA ALA A 204 -10.25 -7.49 -16.02
C ALA A 204 -10.59 -5.99 -15.98
N CYS A 205 -10.30 -5.30 -14.87
CA CYS A 205 -10.49 -3.86 -14.75
C CYS A 205 -9.60 -3.08 -15.74
N ILE A 206 -8.32 -3.45 -15.86
CA ILE A 206 -7.38 -2.82 -16.80
C ILE A 206 -7.83 -3.06 -18.25
N ALA A 207 -8.14 -4.31 -18.61
CA ALA A 207 -8.63 -4.65 -19.96
C ALA A 207 -9.94 -3.92 -20.29
N GLY A 208 -10.86 -3.83 -19.32
CA GLY A 208 -12.12 -3.09 -19.43
C GLY A 208 -11.91 -1.60 -19.64
N ALA A 209 -10.98 -0.98 -18.90
CA ALA A 209 -10.62 0.43 -19.05
C ALA A 209 -10.04 0.72 -20.46
N ILE A 210 -9.10 -0.13 -20.92
CA ILE A 210 -8.53 -0.03 -22.28
C ILE A 210 -9.65 -0.14 -23.32
N TYR A 211 -10.51 -1.15 -23.21
CA TYR A 211 -11.64 -1.35 -24.12
C TYR A 211 -12.56 -0.14 -24.16
N LEU A 212 -12.90 0.43 -23.01
CA LEU A 212 -13.74 1.62 -22.88
C LEU A 212 -13.12 2.83 -23.60
N ILE A 213 -11.83 3.09 -23.38
CA ILE A 213 -11.10 4.19 -24.01
C ILE A 213 -11.12 4.02 -25.54
N VAL A 214 -10.85 2.81 -26.04
CA VAL A 214 -10.88 2.51 -27.47
C VAL A 214 -12.27 2.77 -28.07
N VAL A 215 -13.33 2.26 -27.44
CA VAL A 215 -14.71 2.42 -27.90
C VAL A 215 -15.11 3.89 -27.94
N LEU A 216 -14.82 4.65 -26.88
CA LEU A 216 -15.15 6.08 -26.80
C LEU A 216 -14.44 6.88 -27.91
N LYS A 217 -13.16 6.59 -28.11
CA LYS A 217 -12.36 7.28 -29.13
C LYS A 217 -12.82 6.97 -30.54
N VAL A 218 -12.99 5.68 -30.85
CA VAL A 218 -13.42 5.25 -32.18
C VAL A 218 -14.81 5.76 -32.51
N ARG A 219 -15.75 5.76 -31.55
CA ARG A 219 -17.09 6.36 -31.73
C ARG A 219 -17.01 7.83 -32.06
N LYS A 220 -16.15 8.59 -31.34
CA LYS A 220 -15.96 10.02 -31.61
C LYS A 220 -15.42 10.23 -33.03
N THR A 221 -14.36 9.53 -33.42
CA THR A 221 -13.75 9.65 -34.75
C THR A 221 -14.68 9.15 -35.89
N ALA A 222 -15.43 8.06 -35.65
CA ALA A 222 -16.39 7.56 -36.63
C ALA A 222 -17.59 8.51 -36.87
N ASN A 223 -17.93 9.36 -35.89
CA ASN A 223 -18.98 10.38 -36.02
C ASN A 223 -18.47 11.68 -36.67
N GLU A 224 -17.16 11.90 -36.73
CA GLU A 224 -16.60 13.03 -37.47
C GLU A 224 -16.82 12.86 -38.98
N ASN A 225 -17.16 13.97 -39.63
CA ASN A 225 -17.59 13.97 -41.03
C ASN A 225 -16.44 13.55 -41.98
N PRO A 226 -16.58 12.47 -42.79
CA PRO A 226 -15.51 11.96 -43.65
C PRO A 226 -14.99 12.95 -44.69
N VAL A 227 -15.77 13.98 -45.00
CA VAL A 227 -15.40 15.03 -45.99
C VAL A 227 -14.17 15.85 -45.54
N ASN A 228 -13.95 16.00 -44.23
CA ASN A 228 -12.79 16.75 -43.71
C ASN A 228 -11.49 15.96 -43.73
N SER A 229 -11.55 14.63 -43.82
CA SER A 229 -10.35 13.78 -43.86
C SER A 229 -9.80 13.65 -45.29
N ILE A 230 -10.65 13.80 -46.33
CA ILE A 230 -10.24 13.72 -47.71
C ILE A 230 -9.67 15.06 -48.23
N LYS A 231 -9.99 16.17 -47.55
CA LYS A 231 -9.57 17.52 -47.98
C LYS A 231 -8.21 17.97 -47.42
N LYS A 232 -7.52 17.11 -46.68
CA LYS A 232 -6.19 17.36 -46.09
C LYS A 232 -5.02 16.72 -46.81
N GLU A 233 -5.25 16.16 -48.00
CA GLU A 233 -4.26 15.91 -49.05
C GLU A 233 -4.41 17.05 -50.10
#